data_66ae530dbc2f1ff0345222d218eb7eed
#
_entry.id   66ae530dbc2f1ff0345222d218eb7eed
#
_cell.length_a   1.000
_cell.length_b   1.000
_cell.length_c   1.000
_cell.angle_alpha   90.00
_cell.angle_beta   90.00
_cell.angle_gamma   90.00
#
_symmetry.space_group_name_H-M   'P 1'
#
loop_
_entity.id
_entity.type
_entity.pdbx_description
1 polymer ?
#
loop_
_entity_poly.entity_id
_entity_poly.type
_entity_poly.pdbx_seq_one_letter_code
_entity_poly.pdbx_strand_id
1 'polypeptide(L)'
;MMIRQRLTVVAAATALGLAVAGLAGGTAQAATAKPKPPAKSGAAASCSRARLPLPDPTCTPGAYNPAVTQATIGSTICVSGWTATVRPPASYTNALKTQQIAQYGFSDTNPADYEEDHLVPLELGGAPRDPHNLWPEPRYGSQPAQSKDQVENKLKTAVCGGRVSLAAARGAIASDWTTALSRLGL
;
A
#
# COMPACT_ATOMS: atom_id res chain seq x y z
N MET A 1 -19.57 -0.33 -53.68
CA MET A 1 -20.97 0.13 -53.90
C MET A 1 -21.23 1.21 -52.90
N MET A 2 -21.21 2.45 -53.37
CA MET A 2 -21.38 3.70 -52.59
C MET A 2 -22.85 3.96 -52.35
N ILE A 3 -23.23 4.38 -51.16
CA ILE A 3 -24.42 5.20 -50.97
C ILE A 3 -24.09 6.28 -49.94
N ARG A 4 -23.98 7.49 -50.44
CA ARG A 4 -24.02 8.74 -49.68
C ARG A 4 -25.49 9.11 -49.49
N GLN A 5 -25.90 9.59 -48.31
CA GLN A 5 -27.07 10.44 -48.20
C GLN A 5 -26.81 11.62 -47.26
N ARG A 6 -27.37 12.73 -47.74
CA ARG A 6 -27.08 14.13 -47.40
C ARG A 6 -28.02 14.67 -46.32
N LEU A 7 -27.49 15.66 -45.64
CA LEU A 7 -28.11 16.87 -45.05
C LEU A 7 -29.62 17.04 -45.12
N THR A 8 -30.19 17.51 -44.01
CA THR A 8 -31.19 18.56 -44.02
C THR A 8 -31.01 19.49 -42.80
N VAL A 9 -30.77 20.76 -43.12
CA VAL A 9 -30.77 21.93 -42.23
C VAL A 9 -32.19 22.45 -42.19
N VAL A 10 -32.75 22.74 -41.02
CA VAL A 10 -33.92 23.57 -40.86
C VAL A 10 -33.60 24.67 -39.85
N ALA A 11 -33.51 25.85 -40.36
CA ALA A 11 -33.51 27.09 -39.60
C ALA A 11 -34.96 27.61 -39.50
N ALA A 12 -35.35 28.04 -38.31
CA ALA A 12 -36.51 28.90 -38.15
C ALA A 12 -36.21 29.97 -37.09
N ALA A 13 -36.36 31.18 -37.52
CA ALA A 13 -36.12 32.40 -36.77
C ALA A 13 -37.45 32.95 -36.21
N THR A 14 -37.27 33.96 -35.32
CA THR A 14 -38.19 35.03 -34.91
C THR A 14 -39.15 34.76 -33.76
N ALA A 15 -39.02 35.50 -32.63
CA ALA A 15 -39.79 36.73 -32.42
C ALA A 15 -39.30 37.51 -31.18
N LEU A 16 -39.19 38.80 -31.38
CA LEU A 16 -38.98 39.87 -30.41
C LEU A 16 -40.12 39.95 -29.38
N GLY A 17 -39.79 40.17 -28.13
CA GLY A 17 -40.70 40.59 -27.08
C GLY A 17 -39.95 41.43 -26.04
N LEU A 18 -39.97 42.77 -26.21
CA LEU A 18 -39.56 43.70 -25.14
C LEU A 18 -40.66 43.77 -24.07
N ALA A 19 -40.25 43.55 -22.83
CA ALA A 19 -40.99 44.02 -21.68
C ALA A 19 -40.01 44.64 -20.69
N VAL A 20 -40.10 45.96 -20.55
CA VAL A 20 -39.39 46.74 -19.52
C VAL A 20 -40.32 46.78 -18.31
N ALA A 21 -39.84 46.41 -17.16
CA ALA A 21 -40.40 46.86 -15.87
C ALA A 21 -39.46 46.56 -14.68
N GLY A 22 -39.09 47.61 -13.98
CA GLY A 22 -39.01 47.58 -12.52
C GLY A 22 -37.65 47.37 -11.87
N LEU A 23 -36.93 48.47 -11.68
CA LEU A 23 -35.85 48.59 -10.67
C LEU A 23 -36.40 48.32 -9.25
N ALA A 24 -35.92 47.29 -8.60
CA ALA A 24 -35.87 47.23 -7.15
C ALA A 24 -34.47 46.79 -6.78
N GLY A 25 -33.65 47.74 -6.36
CA GLY A 25 -32.30 47.47 -5.83
C GLY A 25 -32.39 46.79 -4.49
N GLY A 26 -32.02 45.50 -4.49
CA GLY A 26 -31.71 44.75 -3.28
C GLY A 26 -30.23 44.38 -3.36
N THR A 27 -29.37 45.09 -2.68
CA THR A 27 -27.98 44.71 -2.47
C THR A 27 -27.96 43.48 -1.59
N ALA A 28 -27.94 42.30 -2.22
CA ALA A 28 -27.62 41.07 -1.51
C ALA A 28 -26.14 41.13 -1.10
N GLN A 29 -25.91 41.47 0.13
CA GLN A 29 -24.59 41.34 0.77
C GLN A 29 -24.26 39.85 0.80
N ALA A 30 -23.32 39.44 -0.06
CA ALA A 30 -22.73 38.12 0.02
C ALA A 30 -22.00 38.00 1.36
N ALA A 31 -22.59 37.23 2.28
CA ALA A 31 -21.91 36.85 3.52
C ALA A 31 -20.66 36.07 3.13
N THR A 32 -19.49 36.66 3.28
CA THR A 32 -18.22 36.01 3.14
C THR A 32 -18.12 34.97 4.25
N ALA A 33 -18.39 33.73 3.91
CA ALA A 33 -18.16 32.60 4.83
C ALA A 33 -16.68 32.61 5.22
N LYS A 34 -16.43 32.79 6.49
CA LYS A 34 -15.09 32.73 7.09
C LYS A 34 -14.48 31.35 6.73
N PRO A 35 -13.28 31.28 6.13
CA PRO A 35 -12.71 29.99 5.79
C PRO A 35 -12.60 29.13 7.04
N LYS A 36 -13.13 27.91 6.96
CA LYS A 36 -13.00 26.90 8.01
C LYS A 36 -11.50 26.68 8.26
N PRO A 37 -11.01 26.82 9.50
CA PRO A 37 -9.62 26.53 9.79
C PRO A 37 -9.29 25.12 9.33
N PRO A 38 -8.10 24.86 8.80
CA PRO A 38 -7.69 23.52 8.38
C PRO A 38 -7.88 22.60 9.59
N ALA A 39 -8.57 21.47 9.37
CA ALA A 39 -8.66 20.43 10.36
C ALA A 39 -7.21 20.10 10.78
N LYS A 40 -6.91 20.22 12.07
CA LYS A 40 -5.66 19.72 12.60
C LYS A 40 -5.63 18.24 12.22
N SER A 41 -4.75 17.87 11.28
CA SER A 41 -4.44 16.48 11.04
C SER A 41 -4.01 15.94 12.41
N GLY A 42 -4.79 15.02 12.98
CA GLY A 42 -4.35 14.29 14.15
C GLY A 42 -2.96 13.78 13.83
N ALA A 43 -1.97 14.06 14.69
CA ALA A 43 -0.64 13.55 14.50
C ALA A 43 -0.79 12.03 14.28
N ALA A 44 -0.43 11.55 13.09
CA ALA A 44 -0.35 10.13 12.83
C ALA A 44 0.55 9.54 13.92
N ALA A 45 0.12 8.43 14.54
CA ALA A 45 0.92 7.77 15.57
C ALA A 45 2.33 7.55 14.98
N SER A 46 3.35 8.16 15.57
CA SER A 46 4.72 8.03 15.08
C SER A 46 5.21 6.63 15.40
N CYS A 47 5.57 5.87 14.37
CA CYS A 47 6.19 4.57 14.53
C CYS A 47 7.65 4.74 14.98
N SER A 48 8.15 3.81 15.81
CA SER A 48 9.51 3.85 16.34
C SER A 48 10.52 3.21 15.37
N ARG A 49 11.70 3.80 15.29
CA ARG A 49 12.87 3.26 14.57
C ARG A 49 13.91 2.59 15.50
N ALA A 50 13.59 2.50 16.79
CA ALA A 50 14.53 1.99 17.79
C ALA A 50 14.90 0.52 17.60
N ARG A 51 14.13 -0.21 16.78
CA ARG A 51 14.34 -1.63 16.50
C ARG A 51 14.98 -1.92 15.15
N LEU A 52 15.34 -0.92 14.37
CA LEU A 52 15.98 -1.18 13.06
C LEU A 52 17.12 -2.22 13.19
N PRO A 53 17.18 -3.19 12.29
CA PRO A 53 16.46 -3.33 11.01
C PRO A 53 15.08 -3.98 11.10
N LEU A 54 14.48 -4.08 12.28
CA LEU A 54 13.13 -4.58 12.47
C LEU A 54 12.12 -3.43 12.52
N PRO A 55 10.90 -3.62 12.02
CA PRO A 55 9.85 -2.60 12.13
C PRO A 55 9.36 -2.42 13.57
N ASP A 56 8.62 -1.35 13.80
CA ASP A 56 7.88 -1.14 15.04
C ASP A 56 6.71 -2.13 15.14
N PRO A 57 6.66 -2.99 16.14
CA PRO A 57 5.59 -3.99 16.28
C PRO A 57 4.21 -3.38 16.57
N THR A 58 4.14 -2.11 16.97
CA THR A 58 2.86 -1.41 17.17
C THR A 58 2.29 -0.91 15.84
N CYS A 59 3.13 -0.60 14.87
CA CYS A 59 2.74 -0.17 13.54
C CYS A 59 2.67 -1.34 12.56
N THR A 60 3.63 -2.24 12.65
CA THR A 60 3.78 -3.38 11.71
C THR A 60 3.95 -4.68 12.49
N PRO A 61 2.88 -5.18 13.14
CA PRO A 61 2.92 -6.45 13.88
C PRO A 61 3.02 -7.67 12.97
N GLY A 62 2.79 -7.50 11.67
CA GLY A 62 2.62 -8.57 10.71
C GLY A 62 1.16 -9.02 10.60
N ALA A 63 0.76 -9.39 9.37
CA ALA A 63 -0.57 -9.93 9.09
C ALA A 63 -0.47 -11.04 8.05
N TYR A 64 -1.44 -11.95 8.07
CA TYR A 64 -1.46 -13.12 7.21
C TYR A 64 -2.58 -13.08 6.19
N ASN A 65 -2.32 -13.63 5.01
CA ASN A 65 -3.34 -13.95 4.02
C ASN A 65 -4.09 -15.22 4.47
N PRO A 66 -5.40 -15.14 4.74
CA PRO A 66 -6.17 -16.28 5.24
C PRO A 66 -6.27 -17.45 4.23
N ALA A 67 -6.06 -17.20 2.94
CA ALA A 67 -6.03 -18.25 1.93
C ALA A 67 -4.79 -19.15 2.03
N VAL A 68 -3.74 -18.71 2.74
CA VAL A 68 -2.50 -19.48 2.90
C VAL A 68 -2.46 -20.12 4.28
N THR A 69 -2.67 -21.40 4.32
CA THR A 69 -2.59 -22.25 5.52
C THR A 69 -1.61 -23.38 5.27
N GLN A 70 -1.24 -24.14 6.31
CA GLN A 70 -0.39 -25.31 6.13
C GLN A 70 -0.99 -26.32 5.13
N ALA A 71 -2.32 -26.44 5.10
CA ALA A 71 -3.02 -27.34 4.18
C ALA A 71 -3.02 -26.84 2.73
N THR A 72 -2.91 -25.51 2.51
CA THR A 72 -2.99 -24.91 1.18
C THR A 72 -1.64 -24.50 0.60
N ILE A 73 -0.51 -24.69 1.31
CA ILE A 73 0.81 -24.29 0.80
C ILE A 73 1.11 -24.88 -0.57
N GLY A 74 0.71 -26.16 -0.81
CA GLY A 74 0.95 -26.86 -2.07
C GLY A 74 0.21 -26.28 -3.29
N SER A 75 -0.89 -25.53 -3.06
CA SER A 75 -1.65 -24.83 -4.10
C SER A 75 -1.47 -23.32 -4.07
N THR A 76 -0.66 -22.81 -3.17
CA THR A 76 -0.38 -21.39 -2.99
C THR A 76 1.12 -21.11 -3.06
N ILE A 77 1.75 -20.78 -1.94
CA ILE A 77 3.14 -20.28 -1.86
C ILE A 77 4.19 -21.24 -2.45
N CYS A 78 3.91 -22.53 -2.51
CA CYS A 78 4.82 -23.51 -3.09
C CYS A 78 4.64 -23.70 -4.61
N VAL A 79 3.64 -23.02 -5.20
CA VAL A 79 3.48 -22.96 -6.66
C VAL A 79 4.33 -21.83 -7.23
N SER A 80 5.10 -22.13 -8.24
CA SER A 80 5.92 -21.11 -8.93
C SER A 80 5.04 -19.99 -9.48
N GLY A 81 5.44 -18.74 -9.24
CA GLY A 81 4.71 -17.56 -9.71
C GLY A 81 3.48 -17.17 -8.89
N TRP A 82 3.07 -17.96 -7.89
CA TRP A 82 1.88 -17.64 -7.10
C TRP A 82 1.96 -16.25 -6.44
N THR A 83 3.11 -15.85 -5.88
CA THR A 83 3.28 -14.54 -5.24
C THR A 83 3.00 -13.38 -6.19
N ALA A 84 3.28 -13.53 -7.49
CA ALA A 84 2.98 -12.52 -8.49
C ALA A 84 1.47 -12.30 -8.66
N THR A 85 0.64 -13.32 -8.43
CA THR A 85 -0.83 -13.22 -8.57
C THR A 85 -1.48 -12.44 -7.43
N VAL A 86 -0.83 -12.35 -6.28
CA VAL A 86 -1.35 -11.67 -5.09
C VAL A 86 -0.64 -10.36 -4.78
N ARG A 87 0.53 -10.10 -5.39
CA ARG A 87 1.33 -8.90 -5.16
C ARG A 87 0.53 -7.64 -5.50
N PRO A 88 0.52 -6.63 -4.60
CA PRO A 88 -0.12 -5.36 -4.88
C PRO A 88 0.52 -4.64 -6.07
N PRO A 89 -0.22 -3.80 -6.80
CA PRO A 89 0.38 -2.96 -7.82
C PRO A 89 1.30 -1.90 -7.18
N ALA A 90 2.36 -1.52 -7.90
CA ALA A 90 3.34 -0.54 -7.43
C ALA A 90 2.71 0.82 -7.06
N SER A 91 1.61 1.21 -7.70
CA SER A 91 0.88 2.43 -7.36
C SER A 91 0.36 2.42 -5.91
N TYR A 92 -0.08 1.26 -5.42
CA TYR A 92 -0.51 1.09 -4.03
C TYR A 92 0.68 1.16 -3.07
N THR A 93 1.71 0.34 -3.31
CA THR A 93 2.86 0.26 -2.40
C THR A 93 3.67 1.54 -2.37
N ASN A 94 3.83 2.25 -3.50
CA ASN A 94 4.54 3.54 -3.53
C ASN A 94 3.79 4.64 -2.76
N ALA A 95 2.46 4.68 -2.85
CA ALA A 95 1.67 5.64 -2.08
C ALA A 95 1.76 5.36 -0.57
N LEU A 96 1.66 4.09 -0.17
CA LEU A 96 1.76 3.67 1.22
C LEU A 96 3.18 3.94 1.77
N LYS A 97 4.22 3.61 1.01
CA LYS A 97 5.63 3.86 1.37
C LYS A 97 5.88 5.33 1.74
N THR A 98 5.38 6.24 0.90
CA THR A 98 5.55 7.68 1.15
C THR A 98 4.90 8.10 2.48
N GLN A 99 3.73 7.55 2.80
CA GLN A 99 3.04 7.84 4.06
C GLN A 99 3.81 7.26 5.25
N GLN A 100 4.27 6.02 5.14
CA GLN A 100 4.93 5.31 6.24
C GLN A 100 6.35 5.83 6.50
N ILE A 101 7.09 6.29 5.50
CA ILE A 101 8.36 7.01 5.69
C ILE A 101 8.16 8.18 6.66
N ALA A 102 7.07 8.95 6.48
CA ALA A 102 6.74 10.05 7.39
C ALA A 102 6.27 9.55 8.76
N GLN A 103 5.48 8.47 8.82
CA GLN A 103 5.01 7.87 10.08
C GLN A 103 6.15 7.33 10.94
N TYR A 104 7.13 6.69 10.30
CA TYR A 104 8.35 6.23 10.96
C TYR A 104 9.32 7.37 11.28
N GLY A 105 9.07 8.60 10.79
CA GLY A 105 9.89 9.77 11.05
C GLY A 105 11.31 9.64 10.52
N PHE A 106 11.51 8.96 9.39
CA PHE A 106 12.81 8.91 8.72
C PHE A 106 13.22 10.32 8.28
N SER A 107 14.48 10.68 8.52
CA SER A 107 15.05 11.97 8.08
C SER A 107 15.33 11.98 6.58
N ASP A 108 15.74 10.83 6.05
CA ASP A 108 15.78 10.59 4.62
C ASP A 108 14.36 10.29 4.15
N THR A 109 13.84 11.12 3.26
CA THR A 109 12.48 10.98 2.72
C THR A 109 12.47 10.54 1.25
N ASN A 110 13.62 10.18 0.69
CA ASN A 110 13.72 9.66 -0.68
C ASN A 110 13.14 8.23 -0.75
N PRO A 111 12.00 7.99 -1.42
CA PRO A 111 11.39 6.66 -1.45
C PRO A 111 12.23 5.58 -2.16
N ALA A 112 13.26 5.99 -2.93
CA ALA A 112 14.16 5.04 -3.61
C ALA A 112 15.09 4.32 -2.62
N ASP A 113 15.35 4.93 -1.45
CA ASP A 113 16.23 4.38 -0.43
C ASP A 113 15.51 3.38 0.50
N TYR A 114 14.23 3.11 0.21
CA TYR A 114 13.40 2.17 0.96
C TYR A 114 12.70 1.18 0.03
N GLU A 115 12.51 -0.02 0.52
CA GLU A 115 11.57 -0.98 -0.01
C GLU A 115 10.25 -0.89 0.75
N GLU A 116 9.11 -0.89 0.06
CA GLU A 116 7.84 -1.16 0.73
C GLU A 116 7.72 -2.66 0.90
N ASP A 117 8.17 -3.13 2.03
CA ASP A 117 8.36 -4.56 2.28
C ASP A 117 7.26 -5.16 3.16
N HIS A 118 7.03 -6.47 2.97
CA HIS A 118 6.11 -7.25 3.78
C HIS A 118 6.88 -7.89 4.95
N LEU A 119 6.61 -7.49 6.20
CA LEU A 119 7.24 -8.11 7.38
C LEU A 119 7.09 -9.64 7.36
N VAL A 120 5.88 -10.13 7.13
CA VAL A 120 5.65 -11.52 6.75
C VAL A 120 5.56 -11.56 5.24
N PRO A 121 6.54 -12.17 4.54
CA PRO A 121 6.62 -12.08 3.09
C PRO A 121 5.46 -12.79 2.39
N LEU A 122 5.16 -12.37 1.17
CA LEU A 122 4.18 -13.06 0.34
C LEU A 122 4.53 -14.54 0.15
N GLU A 123 5.80 -14.87 0.14
CA GLU A 123 6.34 -16.22 0.03
C GLU A 123 6.02 -17.13 1.23
N LEU A 124 5.66 -16.54 2.35
CA LEU A 124 5.13 -17.23 3.53
C LEU A 124 3.65 -16.92 3.75
N GLY A 125 2.98 -16.33 2.76
CA GLY A 125 1.57 -15.99 2.82
C GLY A 125 1.27 -14.83 3.76
N GLY A 126 2.10 -13.81 3.79
CA GLY A 126 1.78 -12.53 4.40
C GLY A 126 0.61 -11.83 3.70
N ALA A 127 -0.10 -10.98 4.43
CA ALA A 127 -1.22 -10.22 3.89
C ALA A 127 -0.72 -9.20 2.84
N PRO A 128 -1.22 -9.25 1.59
CA PRO A 128 -0.63 -8.49 0.50
C PRO A 128 -0.83 -6.97 0.61
N ARG A 129 -1.96 -6.53 1.18
CA ARG A 129 -2.37 -5.12 1.20
C ARG A 129 -2.68 -4.60 2.61
N ASP A 130 -2.33 -5.34 3.64
CA ASP A 130 -2.54 -4.88 5.01
C ASP A 130 -1.39 -3.95 5.41
N PRO A 131 -1.66 -2.68 5.76
CA PRO A 131 -0.62 -1.75 6.23
C PRO A 131 0.11 -2.25 7.48
N HIS A 132 -0.52 -3.12 8.30
CA HIS A 132 0.14 -3.75 9.46
C HIS A 132 1.14 -4.85 9.08
N ASN A 133 1.21 -5.20 7.80
CA ASN A 133 2.22 -6.12 7.27
C ASN A 133 3.22 -5.44 6.35
N LEU A 134 3.05 -4.16 6.07
CA LEU A 134 3.87 -3.38 5.15
C LEU A 134 4.61 -2.28 5.88
N TRP A 135 5.86 -2.03 5.50
CA TRP A 135 6.66 -0.96 6.10
C TRP A 135 7.81 -0.53 5.17
N PRO A 136 8.30 0.72 5.31
CA PRO A 136 9.41 1.20 4.50
C PRO A 136 10.74 0.67 5.05
N GLU A 137 11.15 -0.52 4.59
CA GLU A 137 12.41 -1.12 4.99
C GLU A 137 13.59 -0.44 4.31
N PRO A 138 14.63 -0.01 5.06
CA PRO A 138 15.79 0.64 4.47
C PRO A 138 16.58 -0.30 3.55
N ARG A 139 17.00 0.24 2.40
CA ARG A 139 17.92 -0.43 1.46
C ARG A 139 19.40 -0.18 1.78
N TYR A 140 19.69 0.43 2.92
CA TYR A 140 21.01 0.82 3.39
C TYR A 140 21.28 0.28 4.81
N GLY A 141 22.52 0.45 5.27
CA GLY A 141 22.95 -0.04 6.58
C GLY A 141 23.55 -1.45 6.53
N SER A 142 23.78 -2.03 7.70
CA SER A 142 24.42 -3.36 7.82
C SER A 142 23.47 -4.52 7.51
N GLN A 143 22.18 -4.28 7.57
CA GLN A 143 21.11 -5.25 7.34
C GLN A 143 20.05 -4.61 6.41
N PRO A 144 20.38 -4.40 5.12
CA PRO A 144 19.44 -3.81 4.16
C PRO A 144 18.33 -4.78 3.78
N ALA A 145 17.24 -4.29 3.18
CA ALA A 145 16.10 -5.09 2.75
C ALA A 145 16.49 -6.36 1.96
N GLN A 146 17.52 -6.26 1.10
CA GLN A 146 18.03 -7.39 0.33
C GLN A 146 18.56 -8.56 1.22
N SER A 147 18.96 -8.27 2.45
CA SER A 147 19.37 -9.33 3.41
C SER A 147 18.15 -10.12 3.87
N LYS A 148 17.01 -9.45 4.05
CA LYS A 148 15.75 -10.09 4.40
C LYS A 148 15.22 -10.96 3.25
N ASP A 149 15.31 -10.52 2.00
CA ASP A 149 14.94 -11.32 0.82
C ASP A 149 15.60 -12.70 0.82
N GLN A 150 16.87 -12.77 1.21
CA GLN A 150 17.60 -14.04 1.29
C GLN A 150 17.03 -14.97 2.39
N VAL A 151 16.62 -14.40 3.53
CA VAL A 151 15.98 -15.14 4.62
C VAL A 151 14.62 -15.67 4.15
N GLU A 152 13.83 -14.86 3.49
CA GLU A 152 12.51 -15.22 2.94
C GLU A 152 12.58 -16.41 2.00
N ASN A 153 13.47 -16.35 1.01
CA ASN A 153 13.69 -17.42 0.05
C ASN A 153 14.08 -18.74 0.72
N LYS A 154 14.95 -18.70 1.74
CA LYS A 154 15.35 -19.89 2.49
C LYS A 154 14.21 -20.44 3.33
N LEU A 155 13.44 -19.59 4.00
CA LEU A 155 12.27 -19.99 4.77
C LEU A 155 11.18 -20.61 3.87
N LYS A 156 10.87 -20.00 2.74
CA LYS A 156 9.96 -20.59 1.76
C LYS A 156 10.42 -21.98 1.33
N THR A 157 11.68 -22.11 0.96
CA THR A 157 12.26 -23.39 0.54
C THR A 157 12.13 -24.44 1.64
N ALA A 158 12.38 -24.05 2.90
CA ALA A 158 12.28 -24.96 4.04
C ALA A 158 10.82 -25.36 4.32
N VAL A 159 9.86 -24.42 4.21
CA VAL A 159 8.43 -24.69 4.38
C VAL A 159 7.92 -25.61 3.27
N CYS A 160 8.22 -25.31 2.02
CA CYS A 160 7.76 -26.09 0.88
C CYS A 160 8.44 -27.48 0.81
N GLY A 161 9.64 -27.60 1.37
CA GLY A 161 10.34 -28.89 1.54
C GLY A 161 9.93 -29.67 2.80
N GLY A 162 8.97 -29.17 3.59
CA GLY A 162 8.48 -29.85 4.80
C GLY A 162 9.45 -29.86 5.97
N ARG A 163 10.56 -29.08 5.93
CA ARG A 163 11.56 -29.02 7.00
C ARG A 163 11.12 -28.18 8.20
N VAL A 164 10.29 -27.16 7.95
CA VAL A 164 9.68 -26.29 8.96
C VAL A 164 8.21 -26.09 8.66
N SER A 165 7.39 -25.93 9.71
CA SER A 165 5.99 -25.58 9.50
C SER A 165 5.84 -24.12 9.07
N LEU A 166 4.76 -23.81 8.35
CA LEU A 166 4.42 -22.44 7.97
C LEU A 166 4.31 -21.52 9.19
N ALA A 167 3.69 -22.03 10.27
CA ALA A 167 3.52 -21.25 11.51
C ALA A 167 4.87 -20.91 12.15
N ALA A 168 5.80 -21.86 12.21
CA ALA A 168 7.14 -21.63 12.76
C ALA A 168 7.92 -20.59 11.93
N ALA A 169 7.89 -20.72 10.60
CA ALA A 169 8.55 -19.77 9.69
C ALA A 169 7.99 -18.35 9.84
N ARG A 170 6.66 -18.20 9.85
CA ARG A 170 5.98 -16.91 10.06
C ARG A 170 6.30 -16.28 11.40
N GLY A 171 6.26 -17.07 12.49
CA GLY A 171 6.59 -16.58 13.82
C GLY A 171 8.05 -16.15 13.94
N ALA A 172 8.97 -16.89 13.33
CA ALA A 172 10.40 -16.55 13.36
C ALA A 172 10.67 -15.24 12.63
N ILE A 173 10.20 -15.08 11.39
CA ILE A 173 10.46 -13.88 10.56
C ILE A 173 9.77 -12.64 11.14
N ALA A 174 8.53 -12.76 11.60
CA ALA A 174 7.78 -11.63 12.18
C ALA A 174 8.39 -11.15 13.50
N SER A 175 8.98 -12.04 14.31
CA SER A 175 9.57 -11.64 15.57
C SER A 175 10.95 -10.99 15.40
N ASP A 176 11.79 -11.60 14.57
CA ASP A 176 13.14 -11.11 14.24
C ASP A 176 13.68 -11.86 13.03
N TRP A 177 13.59 -11.25 11.84
CA TRP A 177 14.05 -11.86 10.62
C TRP A 177 15.58 -12.09 10.58
N THR A 178 16.35 -11.28 11.32
CA THR A 178 17.82 -11.38 11.33
C THR A 178 18.33 -12.68 11.98
N THR A 179 17.52 -13.27 12.85
CA THR A 179 17.83 -14.53 13.56
C THR A 179 16.92 -15.69 13.15
N ALA A 180 15.97 -15.46 12.25
CA ALA A 180 14.92 -16.43 11.92
C ALA A 180 15.47 -17.78 11.43
N LEU A 181 16.50 -17.78 10.59
CA LEU A 181 17.09 -19.02 10.10
C LEU A 181 17.77 -19.80 11.21
N SER A 182 18.65 -19.17 12.00
CA SER A 182 19.36 -19.85 13.09
C SER A 182 18.42 -20.40 14.17
N ARG A 183 17.34 -19.67 14.47
CA ARG A 183 16.29 -20.12 15.42
C ARG A 183 15.54 -21.37 14.94
N LEU A 184 15.50 -21.59 13.63
CA LEU A 184 14.84 -22.75 13.00
C LEU A 184 15.82 -23.85 12.58
N GLY A 185 17.12 -23.70 12.86
CA GLY A 185 18.14 -24.66 12.48
C GLY A 185 18.38 -24.77 10.97
N LEU A 186 18.28 -23.63 10.25
CA LEU A 186 18.41 -23.51 8.79
C LEU A 186 19.71 -22.83 8.38
#